data_12aafdec12a2d3885ddaefd1f165bc22
#
_entry.id   12aafdec12a2d3885ddaefd1f165bc22
#
_cell.length_a   1.000
_cell.length_b   1.000
_cell.length_c   1.000
_cell.angle_alpha   90.00
_cell.angle_beta   90.00
_cell.angle_gamma   90.00
#
_symmetry.space_group_name_H-M   'P 1'
#
loop_
_entity.id
_entity.type
_entity.pdbx_description
1 polymer ?
#
loop_
_entity_poly.entity_id
_entity_poly.type
_entity_poly.pdbx_seq_one_letter_code
_entity_poly.pdbx_strand_id
1 'polypeptide(L)'
;DAGFYGTCTDLSATPQQLVRQVRLDGNAFNRVEAMRQLTDQERRRLLASPIATVSETWLELYRGLLRDAALSDGIKGYLLKIDEQPLDRTLLPHIRELFTIRQRLLRATSLGCGDAAVLHALQALADKPATLDRAAAIERRFVRNALLQLLAASGSVGAHVALEEQLRHAVNITDRLNALTALWQSKHSERRALLLREGESLRTTLGGYLGYLQVVGLSPRDEVFDAVAEEERRPTFALSHPGLTRALYVPLSLNNAQIWTPRGLRWMTDTAIKLAPVSEFTTLRLIAPLQAYKTFAPDLRAAVEETLRNMLAALRQRACPSVTGRLEAYLN
;
A
#
# COMPACT_ATOMS: atom_id res chain seq x y z
N ASP A 1 -4.52 1.82 -32.65
CA ASP A 1 -3.41 2.00 -31.74
C ASP A 1 -2.61 0.68 -31.67
N ALA A 2 -1.42 0.68 -32.26
CA ALA A 2 -0.49 -0.42 -32.10
C ALA A 2 -0.09 -0.50 -30.62
N GLY A 3 -0.34 -1.62 -29.94
CA GLY A 3 0.04 -1.82 -28.55
C GLY A 3 1.55 -1.69 -28.42
N PHE A 4 2.02 -0.65 -27.74
CA PHE A 4 3.42 -0.47 -27.40
C PHE A 4 3.67 -1.03 -26.02
N TYR A 5 4.53 -2.04 -25.94
CA TYR A 5 4.99 -2.61 -24.69
C TYR A 5 6.30 -1.94 -24.27
N GLY A 6 6.18 -0.83 -23.58
CA GLY A 6 7.34 -0.10 -23.07
C GLY A 6 6.91 0.95 -22.07
N THR A 7 7.85 1.42 -21.25
CA THR A 7 7.65 2.59 -20.39
C THR A 7 8.30 3.78 -21.09
N CYS A 8 7.53 4.83 -21.35
CA CYS A 8 8.04 6.12 -21.78
C CYS A 8 7.82 7.11 -20.64
N THR A 9 8.89 7.68 -20.12
CA THR A 9 8.80 8.76 -19.13
C THR A 9 9.26 10.04 -19.80
N ASP A 10 8.34 10.96 -20.05
CA ASP A 10 8.69 12.32 -20.51
C ASP A 10 9.14 13.15 -19.31
N LEU A 11 10.45 13.27 -19.15
CA LEU A 11 11.05 14.09 -18.09
C LEU A 11 11.00 15.59 -18.39
N SER A 12 10.61 15.99 -19.61
CA SER A 12 10.49 17.39 -20.01
C SER A 12 9.13 18.01 -19.70
N ALA A 13 8.11 17.17 -19.41
CA ALA A 13 6.76 17.63 -19.11
C ALA A 13 6.74 18.51 -17.85
N THR A 14 6.27 19.74 -17.98
CA THR A 14 6.12 20.65 -16.85
C THR A 14 4.92 20.26 -15.99
N PRO A 15 4.90 20.65 -14.68
CA PRO A 15 3.73 20.41 -13.83
C PRO A 15 2.43 20.95 -14.43
N GLN A 16 2.48 22.11 -15.08
CA GLN A 16 1.31 22.75 -15.70
C GLN A 16 0.79 21.93 -16.90
N GLN A 17 1.67 21.37 -17.71
CA GLN A 17 1.30 20.48 -18.81
C GLN A 17 0.63 19.20 -18.28
N LEU A 18 1.21 18.58 -17.25
CA LEU A 18 0.62 17.40 -16.63
C LEU A 18 -0.73 17.70 -15.99
N VAL A 19 -0.90 18.83 -15.29
CA VAL A 19 -2.18 19.28 -14.74
C VAL A 19 -3.23 19.44 -15.85
N ARG A 20 -2.86 20.06 -16.98
CA ARG A 20 -3.75 20.19 -18.15
C ARG A 20 -4.15 18.83 -18.70
N GLN A 21 -3.19 17.89 -18.82
CA GLN A 21 -3.45 16.55 -19.31
C GLN A 21 -4.38 15.77 -18.35
N VAL A 22 -4.14 15.82 -17.04
CA VAL A 22 -5.01 15.21 -16.04
C VAL A 22 -6.46 15.70 -16.16
N ARG A 23 -6.66 17.00 -16.41
CA ARG A 23 -7.99 17.61 -16.48
C ARG A 23 -8.70 17.38 -17.81
N LEU A 24 -7.99 17.46 -18.93
CA LEU A 24 -8.58 17.67 -20.27
C LEU A 24 -8.32 16.55 -21.27
N ASP A 25 -7.41 15.60 -21.00
CA ASP A 25 -7.18 14.50 -21.94
C ASP A 25 -8.43 13.62 -22.07
N GLY A 26 -8.85 13.34 -23.30
CA GLY A 26 -9.99 12.47 -23.57
C GLY A 26 -9.74 10.99 -23.23
N ASN A 27 -8.48 10.59 -23.10
CA ASN A 27 -8.10 9.22 -22.76
C ASN A 27 -7.86 9.07 -21.26
N ALA A 28 -8.66 8.22 -20.61
CA ALA A 28 -8.58 7.95 -19.17
C ALA A 28 -7.18 7.44 -18.73
N PHE A 29 -6.53 6.60 -19.55
CA PHE A 29 -5.20 6.08 -19.26
C PHE A 29 -4.17 7.22 -19.21
N ASN A 30 -4.17 8.12 -20.20
CA ASN A 30 -3.27 9.26 -20.23
C ASN A 30 -3.47 10.19 -19.02
N ARG A 31 -4.71 10.38 -18.58
CA ARG A 31 -5.02 11.19 -17.38
C ARG A 31 -4.40 10.59 -16.13
N VAL A 32 -4.56 9.27 -15.91
CA VAL A 32 -4.01 8.56 -14.77
C VAL A 32 -2.48 8.57 -14.82
N GLU A 33 -1.89 8.37 -16.00
CA GLU A 33 -0.45 8.38 -16.20
C GLU A 33 0.15 9.76 -15.91
N ALA A 34 -0.47 10.84 -16.40
CA ALA A 34 -0.07 12.21 -16.11
C ALA A 34 -0.14 12.53 -14.60
N MET A 35 -1.18 12.03 -13.90
CA MET A 35 -1.28 12.17 -12.44
C MET A 35 -0.16 11.45 -11.71
N ARG A 36 0.23 10.25 -12.16
CA ARG A 36 1.35 9.50 -11.59
C ARG A 36 2.68 10.18 -11.85
N GLN A 37 2.90 10.71 -13.05
CA GLN A 37 4.11 11.49 -13.37
C GLN A 37 4.19 12.76 -12.52
N LEU A 38 3.10 13.51 -12.37
CA LEU A 38 3.05 14.67 -11.48
C LEU A 38 3.36 14.29 -10.03
N THR A 39 2.84 13.15 -9.57
CA THR A 39 3.16 12.61 -8.24
C THR A 39 4.65 12.33 -8.09
N ASP A 40 5.29 11.77 -9.11
CA ASP A 40 6.73 11.48 -9.07
C ASP A 40 7.59 12.74 -9.14
N GLN A 41 7.15 13.78 -9.88
CA GLN A 41 7.79 15.10 -9.82
C GLN A 41 7.72 15.68 -8.40
N GLU A 42 6.58 15.56 -7.74
CA GLU A 42 6.41 16.02 -6.36
C GLU A 42 7.26 15.20 -5.38
N ARG A 43 7.37 13.88 -5.58
CA ARG A 43 8.29 13.02 -4.80
C ARG A 43 9.74 13.47 -4.92
N ARG A 44 10.24 13.72 -6.14
CA ARG A 44 11.60 14.22 -6.36
C ARG A 44 11.83 15.54 -5.64
N ARG A 45 10.88 16.46 -5.72
CA ARG A 45 10.98 17.76 -5.05
C ARG A 45 11.06 17.62 -3.53
N LEU A 46 10.24 16.74 -2.96
CA LEU A 46 10.22 16.47 -1.52
C LEU A 46 11.45 15.68 -1.03
N LEU A 47 12.02 14.82 -1.88
CA LEU A 47 13.30 14.14 -1.60
C LEU A 47 14.47 15.12 -1.63
N ALA A 48 14.49 16.06 -2.59
CA ALA A 48 15.58 17.04 -2.72
C ALA A 48 15.61 18.04 -1.56
N SER A 49 14.47 18.28 -0.88
CA SER A 49 14.40 19.20 0.25
C SER A 49 13.47 18.65 1.36
N PRO A 50 14.04 18.20 2.48
CA PRO A 50 13.24 17.69 3.61
C PRO A 50 12.26 18.69 4.20
N ILE A 51 12.56 20.00 4.09
CA ILE A 51 11.72 21.11 4.58
C ILE A 51 10.66 21.57 3.57
N ALA A 52 10.74 21.11 2.30
CA ALA A 52 9.78 21.52 1.27
C ALA A 52 8.35 21.08 1.65
N THR A 53 7.38 21.96 1.44
CA THR A 53 5.95 21.63 1.57
C THR A 53 5.42 21.06 0.25
N VAL A 54 4.32 20.33 0.29
CA VAL A 54 3.64 19.87 -0.95
C VAL A 54 3.19 21.10 -1.75
N SER A 55 3.40 21.06 -3.08
CA SER A 55 3.14 22.21 -3.94
C SER A 55 1.66 22.56 -4.01
N GLU A 56 1.34 23.86 -4.12
CA GLU A 56 -0.05 24.30 -4.27
C GLU A 56 -0.64 23.78 -5.59
N THR A 57 0.16 23.70 -6.66
CA THR A 57 -0.27 23.10 -7.94
C THR A 57 -0.82 21.68 -7.77
N TRP A 58 -0.15 20.85 -6.95
CA TRP A 58 -0.64 19.51 -6.61
C TRP A 58 -1.95 19.58 -5.81
N LEU A 59 -1.96 20.41 -4.74
CA LEU A 59 -3.11 20.51 -3.83
C LEU A 59 -4.37 21.05 -4.54
N GLU A 60 -4.22 22.05 -5.40
CA GLU A 60 -5.32 22.60 -6.19
C GLU A 60 -5.88 21.59 -7.20
N LEU A 61 -4.99 20.86 -7.88
CA LEU A 61 -5.44 19.78 -8.76
C LEU A 61 -6.23 18.74 -7.99
N TYR A 62 -5.70 18.28 -6.86
CA TYR A 62 -6.33 17.22 -6.07
C TYR A 62 -7.68 17.67 -5.50
N ARG A 63 -7.79 18.90 -4.98
CA ARG A 63 -9.05 19.50 -4.55
C ARG A 63 -10.08 19.59 -5.68
N GLY A 64 -9.62 19.97 -6.88
CA GLY A 64 -10.48 20.00 -8.08
C GLY A 64 -11.00 18.61 -8.43
N LEU A 65 -10.16 17.60 -8.48
CA LEU A 65 -10.54 16.21 -8.77
C LEU A 65 -11.51 15.64 -7.72
N LEU A 66 -11.28 15.96 -6.45
CA LEU A 66 -12.18 15.53 -5.36
C LEU A 66 -13.59 16.06 -5.54
N ARG A 67 -13.74 17.33 -5.92
CA ARG A 67 -15.02 18.04 -6.08
C ARG A 67 -15.70 17.79 -7.43
N ASP A 68 -14.98 17.29 -8.42
CA ASP A 68 -15.51 17.08 -9.76
C ASP A 68 -16.56 15.97 -9.77
N ALA A 69 -17.83 16.36 -9.87
CA ALA A 69 -18.97 15.44 -9.94
C ALA A 69 -19.15 14.81 -11.35
N ALA A 70 -18.52 15.37 -12.38
CA ALA A 70 -18.60 14.84 -13.74
C ALA A 70 -17.67 13.66 -13.98
N LEU A 71 -16.65 13.47 -13.10
CA LEU A 71 -15.77 12.30 -13.17
C LEU A 71 -16.52 11.03 -12.78
N SER A 72 -16.42 9.98 -13.62
CA SER A 72 -16.87 8.65 -13.24
C SER A 72 -16.07 8.13 -12.05
N ASP A 73 -16.70 7.31 -11.20
CA ASP A 73 -16.05 6.75 -10.00
C ASP A 73 -14.80 5.94 -10.37
N GLY A 74 -14.80 5.24 -11.51
CA GLY A 74 -13.66 4.45 -12.00
C GLY A 74 -12.40 5.31 -12.20
N ILE A 75 -12.51 6.37 -13.02
CA ILE A 75 -11.38 7.30 -13.24
C ILE A 75 -11.04 8.03 -11.93
N LYS A 76 -12.03 8.55 -11.22
CA LYS A 76 -11.85 9.33 -9.99
C LYS A 76 -11.04 8.56 -8.96
N GLY A 77 -11.35 7.27 -8.77
CA GLY A 77 -10.63 6.42 -7.83
C GLY A 77 -9.13 6.28 -8.16
N TYR A 78 -8.78 6.16 -9.45
CA TYR A 78 -7.39 6.11 -9.88
C TYR A 78 -6.67 7.46 -9.75
N LEU A 79 -7.34 8.58 -10.07
CA LEU A 79 -6.76 9.92 -9.98
C LEU A 79 -6.54 10.37 -8.53
N LEU A 80 -7.41 9.97 -7.60
CA LEU A 80 -7.29 10.29 -6.18
C LEU A 80 -6.33 9.37 -5.43
N LYS A 81 -5.92 8.25 -6.02
CA LYS A 81 -5.02 7.30 -5.39
C LYS A 81 -3.58 7.85 -5.37
N ILE A 82 -2.99 7.95 -4.20
CA ILE A 82 -1.57 8.25 -4.02
C ILE A 82 -0.84 6.92 -3.84
N ASP A 83 -0.28 6.39 -4.94
CA ASP A 83 0.45 5.12 -4.93
C ASP A 83 1.70 5.21 -4.06
N GLU A 84 2.10 4.09 -3.46
CA GLU A 84 3.37 4.00 -2.75
C GLU A 84 4.54 3.81 -3.74
N GLN A 85 4.32 2.96 -4.74
CA GLN A 85 5.31 2.70 -5.77
C GLN A 85 5.37 3.86 -6.78
N PRO A 86 6.56 4.43 -7.04
CA PRO A 86 6.73 5.43 -8.07
C PRO A 86 6.58 4.77 -9.45
N LEU A 87 6.16 5.57 -10.43
CA LEU A 87 6.24 5.20 -11.84
C LEU A 87 7.70 5.19 -12.30
N ASP A 88 8.43 6.21 -11.89
CA ASP A 88 9.83 6.41 -12.23
C ASP A 88 10.76 5.55 -11.36
N ARG A 89 11.39 4.56 -11.99
CA ARG A 89 12.32 3.64 -11.32
C ARG A 89 13.60 4.30 -10.83
N THR A 90 13.95 5.50 -11.31
CA THR A 90 15.10 6.26 -10.81
C THR A 90 14.94 6.70 -9.34
N LEU A 91 13.72 6.60 -8.79
CA LEU A 91 13.43 6.85 -7.38
C LEU A 91 13.68 5.64 -6.46
N LEU A 92 13.92 4.45 -7.01
CA LEU A 92 14.14 3.22 -6.21
C LEU A 92 15.31 3.28 -5.23
N PRO A 93 16.43 4.01 -5.48
CA PRO A 93 17.46 4.20 -4.46
C PRO A 93 16.93 4.78 -3.14
N HIS A 94 15.82 5.50 -3.19
CA HIS A 94 15.17 6.16 -2.05
C HIS A 94 13.99 5.37 -1.47
N ILE A 95 13.96 4.04 -1.63
CA ILE A 95 12.78 3.23 -1.28
C ILE A 95 12.33 3.39 0.20
N ARG A 96 13.27 3.63 1.12
CA ARG A 96 12.97 3.90 2.54
C ARG A 96 12.27 5.24 2.74
N GLU A 97 12.72 6.25 2.02
CA GLU A 97 12.19 7.62 2.09
C GLU A 97 10.84 7.74 1.37
N LEU A 98 10.61 6.94 0.32
CA LEU A 98 9.37 6.98 -0.47
C LEU A 98 8.12 6.75 0.37
N PHE A 99 8.18 5.87 1.37
CA PHE A 99 7.06 5.69 2.30
C PHE A 99 6.78 7.00 3.06
N THR A 100 7.81 7.62 3.65
CA THR A 100 7.67 8.88 4.40
C THR A 100 7.17 10.01 3.50
N ILE A 101 7.67 10.11 2.27
CA ILE A 101 7.21 11.07 1.27
C ILE A 101 5.72 10.85 0.94
N ARG A 102 5.30 9.61 0.73
CA ARG A 102 3.87 9.30 0.53
C ARG A 102 3.01 9.73 1.72
N GLN A 103 3.47 9.50 2.96
CA GLN A 103 2.74 9.95 4.14
C GLN A 103 2.65 11.48 4.22
N ARG A 104 3.70 12.19 3.81
CA ARG A 104 3.68 13.67 3.70
C ARG A 104 2.67 14.13 2.64
N LEU A 105 2.64 13.50 1.47
CA LEU A 105 1.65 13.77 0.41
C LEU A 105 0.23 13.54 0.91
N LEU A 106 -0.07 12.37 1.48
CA LEU A 106 -1.39 12.04 2.01
C LEU A 106 -1.84 13.05 3.07
N ARG A 107 -0.96 13.38 4.02
CA ARG A 107 -1.28 14.32 5.09
C ARG A 107 -1.52 15.73 4.57
N ALA A 108 -0.62 16.25 3.71
CA ALA A 108 -0.78 17.58 3.13
C ALA A 108 -2.05 17.67 2.28
N THR A 109 -2.36 16.62 1.50
CA THR A 109 -3.57 16.53 0.70
C THR A 109 -4.83 16.51 1.58
N SER A 110 -4.82 15.70 2.65
CA SER A 110 -5.93 15.65 3.61
C SER A 110 -6.18 17.01 4.26
N LEU A 111 -5.13 17.67 4.76
CA LEU A 111 -5.23 19.00 5.35
C LEU A 111 -5.64 20.06 4.32
N GLY A 112 -5.10 20.00 3.10
CA GLY A 112 -5.42 20.92 2.02
C GLY A 112 -6.85 20.79 1.50
N CYS A 113 -7.42 19.58 1.49
CA CYS A 113 -8.83 19.35 1.16
C CYS A 113 -9.77 19.73 2.32
N GLY A 114 -9.32 19.48 3.54
CA GLY A 114 -10.14 19.58 4.76
C GLY A 114 -11.03 18.34 4.97
N ASP A 115 -11.12 17.89 6.22
CA ASP A 115 -11.90 16.69 6.57
C ASP A 115 -13.37 16.78 6.13
N ALA A 116 -13.98 17.96 6.25
CA ALA A 116 -15.38 18.18 5.83
C ALA A 116 -15.61 17.86 4.34
N ALA A 117 -14.68 18.24 3.45
CA ALA A 117 -14.81 17.94 2.02
C ALA A 117 -14.61 16.44 1.74
N VAL A 118 -13.69 15.78 2.46
CA VAL A 118 -13.47 14.33 2.33
C VAL A 118 -14.69 13.56 2.85
N LEU A 119 -15.25 13.96 3.99
CA LEU A 119 -16.46 13.35 4.56
C LEU A 119 -17.68 13.56 3.66
N HIS A 120 -17.87 14.75 3.11
CA HIS A 120 -18.92 15.02 2.14
C HIS A 120 -18.82 14.12 0.90
N ALA A 121 -17.60 13.96 0.35
CA ALA A 121 -17.38 13.07 -0.78
C ALA A 121 -17.65 11.59 -0.41
N LEU A 122 -17.33 11.16 0.80
CA LEU A 122 -17.61 9.82 1.30
C LEU A 122 -19.13 9.59 1.46
N GLN A 123 -19.86 10.56 2.00
CA GLN A 123 -21.32 10.51 2.13
C GLN A 123 -21.99 10.44 0.76
N ALA A 124 -21.56 11.25 -0.21
CA ALA A 124 -22.07 11.22 -1.57
C ALA A 124 -21.92 9.85 -2.26
N LEU A 125 -20.91 9.05 -1.86
CA LEU A 125 -20.79 7.66 -2.31
C LEU A 125 -21.82 6.73 -1.64
N ALA A 126 -22.14 6.96 -0.37
CA ALA A 126 -23.12 6.16 0.37
C ALA A 126 -24.55 6.43 -0.12
N ASP A 127 -24.85 7.68 -0.51
CA ASP A 127 -26.17 8.10 -0.97
C ASP A 127 -26.53 7.60 -2.39
N LYS A 128 -25.57 7.05 -3.13
CA LYS A 128 -25.84 6.47 -4.46
C LYS A 128 -26.68 5.20 -4.34
N PRO A 129 -27.64 4.96 -5.28
CA PRO A 129 -28.54 3.81 -5.22
C PRO A 129 -27.84 2.46 -5.05
N ALA A 130 -28.41 1.58 -4.24
CA ALA A 130 -27.88 0.23 -3.99
C ALA A 130 -27.98 -0.70 -5.22
N THR A 131 -28.81 -0.37 -6.19
CA THR A 131 -29.08 -1.13 -7.42
C THR A 131 -27.99 -1.02 -8.48
N LEU A 132 -26.75 -0.79 -8.07
CA LEU A 132 -25.63 -0.71 -9.00
C LEU A 132 -25.20 -2.11 -9.47
N ASP A 133 -24.81 -2.17 -10.73
CA ASP A 133 -24.12 -3.34 -11.22
C ASP A 133 -22.79 -3.58 -10.45
N ARG A 134 -22.21 -4.76 -10.65
CA ARG A 134 -20.98 -5.17 -9.96
C ARG A 134 -19.81 -4.26 -10.32
N ALA A 135 -19.72 -3.77 -11.56
CA ALA A 135 -18.63 -2.92 -12.03
C ALA A 135 -18.68 -1.56 -11.34
N ALA A 136 -19.84 -0.91 -11.34
CA ALA A 136 -20.03 0.36 -10.63
C ALA A 136 -19.76 0.26 -9.12
N ALA A 137 -20.12 -0.87 -8.50
CA ALA A 137 -19.81 -1.10 -7.09
C ALA A 137 -18.29 -1.23 -6.83
N ILE A 138 -17.53 -1.82 -7.75
CA ILE A 138 -16.05 -1.91 -7.67
C ILE A 138 -15.44 -0.53 -7.83
N GLU A 139 -15.85 0.24 -8.84
CA GLU A 139 -15.36 1.59 -9.10
C GLU A 139 -15.58 2.52 -7.90
N ARG A 140 -16.77 2.47 -7.30
CA ARG A 140 -17.10 3.21 -6.09
C ARG A 140 -16.15 2.89 -4.93
N ARG A 141 -15.74 1.60 -4.77
CA ARG A 141 -14.78 1.21 -3.73
C ARG A 141 -13.39 1.81 -3.96
N PHE A 142 -12.95 1.99 -5.20
CA PHE A 142 -11.68 2.67 -5.47
C PHE A 142 -11.68 4.10 -4.94
N VAL A 143 -12.76 4.85 -5.19
CA VAL A 143 -12.89 6.22 -4.64
C VAL A 143 -12.92 6.15 -3.11
N ARG A 144 -13.78 5.29 -2.52
CA ARG A 144 -13.87 5.13 -1.07
C ARG A 144 -12.52 4.85 -0.44
N ASN A 145 -11.75 3.93 -1.00
CA ASN A 145 -10.44 3.58 -0.47
C ASN A 145 -9.45 4.75 -0.49
N ALA A 146 -9.45 5.58 -1.53
CA ALA A 146 -8.65 6.80 -1.57
C ALA A 146 -9.06 7.79 -0.47
N LEU A 147 -10.36 7.98 -0.25
CA LEU A 147 -10.89 8.85 0.81
C LEU A 147 -10.55 8.34 2.22
N LEU A 148 -10.66 7.01 2.46
CA LEU A 148 -10.27 6.41 3.74
C LEU A 148 -8.78 6.60 4.05
N GLN A 149 -7.90 6.55 3.03
CA GLN A 149 -6.48 6.85 3.21
C GLN A 149 -6.21 8.30 3.60
N LEU A 150 -6.97 9.25 3.04
CA LEU A 150 -6.89 10.66 3.43
C LEU A 150 -7.33 10.87 4.88
N LEU A 151 -8.46 10.28 5.29
CA LEU A 151 -8.93 10.32 6.68
C LEU A 151 -7.91 9.69 7.65
N ALA A 152 -7.33 8.55 7.29
CA ALA A 152 -6.28 7.92 8.08
C ALA A 152 -5.04 8.82 8.26
N ALA A 153 -4.69 9.61 7.24
CA ALA A 153 -3.56 10.53 7.24
C ALA A 153 -3.86 11.88 7.94
N SER A 154 -5.11 12.29 8.01
CA SER A 154 -5.56 13.51 8.73
C SER A 154 -5.13 13.46 10.19
N GLY A 155 -5.46 12.38 10.87
CA GLY A 155 -5.20 12.20 12.30
C GLY A 155 -6.06 13.07 13.21
N SER A 156 -7.12 13.71 12.68
CA SER A 156 -8.10 14.44 13.47
C SER A 156 -9.05 13.51 14.19
N VAL A 157 -9.66 13.98 15.29
CA VAL A 157 -10.69 13.21 16.00
C VAL A 157 -11.89 12.90 15.09
N GLY A 158 -12.34 13.89 14.30
CA GLY A 158 -13.47 13.69 13.37
C GLY A 158 -13.17 12.64 12.30
N ALA A 159 -11.95 12.61 11.75
CA ALA A 159 -11.54 11.58 10.80
C ALA A 159 -11.50 10.18 11.46
N HIS A 160 -11.04 10.08 12.71
CA HIS A 160 -11.03 8.80 13.43
C HIS A 160 -12.44 8.28 13.67
N VAL A 161 -13.37 9.13 14.13
CA VAL A 161 -14.80 8.79 14.29
C VAL A 161 -15.40 8.29 12.97
N ALA A 162 -15.13 8.99 11.87
CA ALA A 162 -15.63 8.60 10.56
C ALA A 162 -15.08 7.25 10.09
N LEU A 163 -13.81 6.95 10.36
CA LEU A 163 -13.22 5.63 10.05
C LEU A 163 -13.88 4.52 10.87
N GLU A 164 -14.16 4.75 12.15
CA GLU A 164 -14.89 3.77 12.98
C GLU A 164 -16.32 3.56 12.50
N GLU A 165 -17.00 4.63 12.08
CA GLU A 165 -18.34 4.52 11.49
C GLU A 165 -18.32 3.71 10.20
N GLN A 166 -17.34 3.93 9.32
CA GLN A 166 -17.18 3.12 8.11
C GLN A 166 -16.94 1.63 8.44
N LEU A 167 -16.19 1.34 9.48
CA LEU A 167 -15.98 -0.03 9.94
C LEU A 167 -17.28 -0.65 10.49
N ARG A 168 -18.00 0.10 11.33
CA ARG A 168 -19.25 -0.35 11.98
C ARG A 168 -20.39 -0.60 10.99
N HIS A 169 -20.51 0.25 9.96
CA HIS A 169 -21.57 0.20 8.97
C HIS A 169 -21.20 -0.54 7.67
N ALA A 170 -20.04 -1.20 7.65
CA ALA A 170 -19.62 -1.96 6.48
C ALA A 170 -20.56 -3.14 6.22
N VAL A 171 -21.23 -3.12 5.05
CA VAL A 171 -22.23 -4.13 4.64
C VAL A 171 -21.61 -5.38 4.00
N ASN A 172 -20.33 -5.34 3.68
CA ASN A 172 -19.59 -6.45 3.10
C ASN A 172 -18.17 -6.53 3.64
N ILE A 173 -17.55 -7.69 3.46
CA ILE A 173 -16.22 -7.98 3.99
C ILE A 173 -15.14 -7.05 3.41
N THR A 174 -15.22 -6.69 2.13
CA THR A 174 -14.24 -5.82 1.47
C THR A 174 -14.23 -4.42 2.08
N ASP A 175 -15.40 -3.82 2.27
CA ASP A 175 -15.53 -2.48 2.87
C ASP A 175 -15.07 -2.51 4.34
N ARG A 176 -15.39 -3.59 5.06
CA ARG A 176 -14.95 -3.80 6.44
C ARG A 176 -13.43 -3.88 6.56
N LEU A 177 -12.78 -4.69 5.72
CA LEU A 177 -11.32 -4.82 5.69
C LEU A 177 -10.62 -3.53 5.27
N ASN A 178 -11.20 -2.76 4.34
CA ASN A 178 -10.63 -1.47 3.92
C ASN A 178 -10.69 -0.42 5.05
N ALA A 179 -11.82 -0.33 5.75
CA ALA A 179 -11.97 0.56 6.91
C ALA A 179 -11.01 0.14 8.05
N LEU A 180 -10.91 -1.16 8.33
CA LEU A 180 -9.98 -1.70 9.32
C LEU A 180 -8.52 -1.41 8.94
N THR A 181 -8.16 -1.54 7.66
CA THR A 181 -6.82 -1.18 7.15
C THR A 181 -6.53 0.30 7.39
N ALA A 182 -7.46 1.18 7.07
CA ALA A 182 -7.29 2.62 7.28
C ALA A 182 -7.11 2.96 8.76
N LEU A 183 -7.90 2.37 9.65
CA LEU A 183 -7.75 2.50 11.11
C LEU A 183 -6.40 1.96 11.59
N TRP A 184 -5.99 0.78 11.16
CA TRP A 184 -4.72 0.15 11.54
C TRP A 184 -3.51 0.96 11.09
N GLN A 185 -3.59 1.63 9.95
CA GLN A 185 -2.56 2.54 9.45
C GLN A 185 -2.62 3.95 10.07
N SER A 186 -3.75 4.37 10.64
CA SER A 186 -3.96 5.71 11.21
C SER A 186 -3.22 5.90 12.54
N LYS A 187 -3.30 7.12 13.09
CA LYS A 187 -2.81 7.47 14.44
C LYS A 187 -3.87 7.23 15.54
N HIS A 188 -4.94 6.52 15.24
CA HIS A 188 -5.98 6.22 16.22
C HIS A 188 -5.41 5.48 17.44
N SER A 189 -5.72 5.92 18.67
CA SER A 189 -5.20 5.31 19.90
C SER A 189 -5.62 3.85 20.04
N GLU A 190 -6.89 3.57 19.75
CA GLU A 190 -7.50 2.24 19.90
C GLU A 190 -7.33 1.31 18.68
N ARG A 191 -6.50 1.69 17.68
CA ARG A 191 -6.35 0.93 16.43
C ARG A 191 -6.02 -0.55 16.64
N ARG A 192 -5.19 -0.86 17.67
CA ARG A 192 -4.83 -2.26 17.99
C ARG A 192 -6.00 -3.01 18.62
N ALA A 193 -6.71 -2.40 19.54
CA ALA A 193 -7.90 -2.98 20.14
C ALA A 193 -8.99 -3.23 19.08
N LEU A 194 -9.18 -2.29 18.16
CA LEU A 194 -10.08 -2.43 17.02
C LEU A 194 -9.66 -3.59 16.11
N LEU A 195 -8.36 -3.69 15.77
CA LEU A 195 -7.84 -4.81 14.98
C LEU A 195 -8.14 -6.16 15.63
N LEU A 196 -7.84 -6.31 16.92
CA LEU A 196 -8.05 -7.56 17.66
C LEU A 196 -9.53 -7.93 17.73
N ARG A 197 -10.40 -6.96 18.07
CA ARG A 197 -11.85 -7.16 18.16
C ARG A 197 -12.44 -7.62 16.81
N GLU A 198 -12.06 -6.96 15.72
CA GLU A 198 -12.52 -7.34 14.38
C GLU A 198 -11.98 -8.71 13.97
N GLY A 199 -10.76 -9.04 14.39
CA GLY A 199 -10.14 -10.34 14.17
C GLY A 199 -10.97 -11.49 14.73
N GLU A 200 -11.57 -11.37 15.92
CA GLU A 200 -12.40 -12.42 16.51
C GLU A 200 -13.60 -12.78 15.61
N SER A 201 -14.28 -11.78 15.05
CA SER A 201 -15.38 -12.00 14.13
C SER A 201 -14.92 -12.52 12.76
N LEU A 202 -13.82 -11.97 12.20
CA LEU A 202 -13.35 -12.32 10.86
C LEU A 202 -12.74 -13.73 10.78
N ARG A 203 -12.22 -14.26 11.89
CA ARG A 203 -11.68 -15.64 11.98
C ARG A 203 -12.75 -16.73 11.91
N THR A 204 -14.02 -16.40 12.05
CA THR A 204 -15.11 -17.40 12.00
C THR A 204 -15.27 -18.05 10.63
N THR A 205 -14.74 -17.45 9.57
CA THR A 205 -14.76 -17.99 8.22
C THR A 205 -13.37 -17.93 7.60
N LEU A 206 -13.04 -18.88 6.72
CA LEU A 206 -11.73 -18.88 6.05
C LEU A 206 -11.50 -17.59 5.23
N GLY A 207 -12.51 -17.13 4.48
CA GLY A 207 -12.41 -15.90 3.69
C GLY A 207 -12.20 -14.65 4.55
N GLY A 208 -12.90 -14.58 5.69
CA GLY A 208 -12.72 -13.52 6.68
C GLY A 208 -11.33 -13.55 7.29
N TYR A 209 -10.86 -14.72 7.69
CA TYR A 209 -9.54 -14.87 8.29
C TYR A 209 -8.41 -14.51 7.30
N LEU A 210 -8.49 -14.99 6.05
CA LEU A 210 -7.52 -14.62 5.03
C LEU A 210 -7.47 -13.10 4.80
N GLY A 211 -8.63 -12.44 4.75
CA GLY A 211 -8.70 -10.98 4.63
C GLY A 211 -8.11 -10.25 5.84
N TYR A 212 -8.43 -10.72 7.04
CA TYR A 212 -7.90 -10.17 8.28
C TYR A 212 -6.37 -10.29 8.36
N LEU A 213 -5.81 -11.46 8.05
CA LEU A 213 -4.36 -11.69 8.04
C LEU A 213 -3.63 -10.72 7.08
N GLN A 214 -4.25 -10.39 5.95
CA GLN A 214 -3.67 -9.38 5.05
C GLN A 214 -3.60 -7.99 5.70
N VAL A 215 -4.60 -7.62 6.51
CA VAL A 215 -4.61 -6.34 7.23
C VAL A 215 -3.53 -6.30 8.30
N VAL A 216 -3.33 -7.39 9.03
CA VAL A 216 -2.33 -7.49 10.12
C VAL A 216 -0.96 -7.00 9.69
N GLY A 217 -0.48 -7.41 8.49
CA GLY A 217 0.83 -7.05 7.96
C GLY A 217 1.01 -5.60 7.48
N LEU A 218 -0.03 -4.75 7.56
CA LEU A 218 -0.04 -3.42 6.91
C LEU A 218 0.23 -2.23 7.85
N SER A 219 0.47 -2.42 9.15
CA SER A 219 0.82 -1.30 10.01
C SER A 219 2.16 -0.69 9.59
N PRO A 220 2.25 0.63 9.49
CA PRO A 220 3.53 1.29 9.24
C PRO A 220 4.42 1.38 10.49
N ARG A 221 4.04 0.75 11.60
CA ARG A 221 4.74 0.80 12.88
C ARG A 221 5.35 -0.54 13.24
N ASP A 222 6.36 -0.51 14.09
CA ASP A 222 7.11 -1.69 14.55
C ASP A 222 6.22 -2.75 15.23
N GLU A 223 5.08 -2.36 15.81
CA GLU A 223 4.07 -3.26 16.39
C GLU A 223 3.51 -4.31 15.39
N VAL A 224 3.73 -4.12 14.07
CA VAL A 224 3.30 -5.08 13.04
C VAL A 224 3.97 -6.45 13.21
N PHE A 225 5.22 -6.48 13.64
CA PHE A 225 5.94 -7.75 13.87
C PHE A 225 5.34 -8.53 15.02
N ASP A 226 4.92 -7.82 16.08
CA ASP A 226 4.29 -8.46 17.25
C ASP A 226 2.89 -8.98 16.88
N ALA A 227 2.13 -8.20 16.11
CA ALA A 227 0.82 -8.62 15.61
C ALA A 227 0.90 -9.85 14.71
N VAL A 228 1.89 -9.92 13.81
CA VAL A 228 2.14 -11.10 12.97
C VAL A 228 2.54 -12.30 13.83
N ALA A 229 3.44 -12.13 14.80
CA ALA A 229 3.86 -13.20 15.68
C ALA A 229 2.73 -13.72 16.59
N GLU A 230 1.79 -12.87 16.99
CA GLU A 230 0.59 -13.29 17.72
C GLU A 230 -0.32 -14.17 16.87
N GLU A 231 -0.53 -13.81 15.59
CA GLU A 231 -1.35 -14.64 14.69
C GLU A 231 -0.67 -15.98 14.37
N GLU A 232 0.65 -16.02 14.21
CA GLU A 232 1.40 -17.27 14.02
C GLU A 232 1.21 -18.27 15.18
N ARG A 233 1.05 -17.77 16.42
CA ARG A 233 0.89 -18.61 17.62
C ARG A 233 -0.53 -19.14 17.82
N ARG A 234 -1.50 -18.69 17.02
CA ARG A 234 -2.89 -19.15 17.17
C ARG A 234 -3.05 -20.58 16.68
N PRO A 235 -3.84 -21.40 17.38
CA PRO A 235 -4.13 -22.77 16.96
C PRO A 235 -4.77 -22.87 15.55
N THR A 236 -5.45 -21.81 15.13
CA THR A 236 -6.10 -21.72 13.80
C THR A 236 -5.12 -21.40 12.66
N PHE A 237 -3.89 -20.98 12.97
CA PHE A 237 -2.87 -20.71 11.97
C PHE A 237 -2.02 -21.96 11.71
N ALA A 238 -2.07 -22.47 10.47
CA ALA A 238 -1.25 -23.60 10.05
C ALA A 238 -0.19 -23.15 9.05
N LEU A 239 1.08 -23.34 9.36
CA LEU A 239 2.20 -23.00 8.48
C LEU A 239 2.14 -23.77 7.14
N SER A 240 1.58 -24.96 7.14
CA SER A 240 1.37 -25.79 5.95
C SER A 240 0.21 -25.32 5.06
N HIS A 241 -0.62 -24.37 5.52
CA HIS A 241 -1.74 -23.87 4.73
C HIS A 241 -1.31 -22.68 3.84
N PRO A 242 -1.19 -22.84 2.50
CA PRO A 242 -0.60 -21.82 1.62
C PRO A 242 -1.36 -20.47 1.64
N GLY A 243 -2.70 -20.54 1.80
CA GLY A 243 -3.54 -19.35 1.87
C GLY A 243 -3.23 -18.50 3.11
N LEU A 244 -3.14 -19.14 4.30
CA LEU A 244 -2.86 -18.46 5.56
C LEU A 244 -1.46 -17.84 5.56
N THR A 245 -0.45 -18.59 5.18
CA THR A 245 0.94 -18.12 5.14
C THR A 245 1.11 -16.98 4.15
N ARG A 246 0.51 -17.09 2.96
CA ARG A 246 0.53 -16.01 1.98
C ARG A 246 -0.19 -14.76 2.50
N ALA A 247 -1.36 -14.93 3.12
CA ALA A 247 -2.15 -13.79 3.61
C ALA A 247 -1.45 -13.05 4.76
N LEU A 248 -0.72 -13.76 5.63
CA LEU A 248 -0.03 -13.15 6.77
C LEU A 248 1.32 -12.53 6.38
N TYR A 249 2.14 -13.26 5.62
CA TYR A 249 3.55 -12.87 5.44
C TYR A 249 3.78 -11.94 4.25
N VAL A 250 3.05 -12.13 3.13
CA VAL A 250 3.30 -11.32 1.93
C VAL A 250 2.98 -9.83 2.15
N PRO A 251 1.90 -9.43 2.83
CA PRO A 251 1.65 -8.01 3.10
C PRO A 251 2.78 -7.35 3.91
N LEU A 252 3.34 -8.04 4.91
CA LEU A 252 4.46 -7.48 5.68
C LEU A 252 5.74 -7.43 4.86
N SER A 253 6.00 -8.40 3.98
CA SER A 253 7.16 -8.37 3.08
C SER A 253 7.11 -7.21 2.07
N LEU A 254 5.92 -6.70 1.78
CA LEU A 254 5.67 -5.55 0.90
C LEU A 254 5.53 -4.23 1.66
N ASN A 255 5.58 -4.26 2.98
CA ASN A 255 5.43 -3.08 3.84
C ASN A 255 6.72 -2.26 3.89
N ASN A 256 6.88 -1.31 2.96
CA ASN A 256 8.11 -0.51 2.85
C ASN A 256 8.42 0.34 4.09
N ALA A 257 7.45 0.60 4.96
CA ALA A 257 7.71 1.28 6.23
C ALA A 257 8.58 0.44 7.17
N GLN A 258 8.47 -0.90 7.10
CA GLN A 258 9.04 -1.80 8.10
C GLN A 258 10.05 -2.79 7.53
N ILE A 259 9.86 -3.23 6.29
CA ILE A 259 10.66 -4.35 5.76
C ILE A 259 12.14 -3.99 5.55
N TRP A 260 12.44 -2.72 5.23
CA TRP A 260 13.81 -2.23 5.01
C TRP A 260 14.53 -1.81 6.30
N THR A 261 13.93 -2.06 7.47
CA THR A 261 14.59 -1.88 8.77
C THR A 261 15.43 -3.11 9.12
N PRO A 262 16.41 -3.00 10.04
CA PRO A 262 17.15 -4.18 10.52
C PRO A 262 16.24 -5.27 11.11
N ARG A 263 15.14 -4.89 11.78
CA ARG A 263 14.12 -5.84 12.29
C ARG A 263 13.38 -6.51 11.13
N GLY A 264 13.00 -5.76 10.11
CA GLY A 264 12.31 -6.27 8.93
C GLY A 264 13.14 -7.27 8.13
N LEU A 265 14.40 -6.96 7.87
CA LEU A 265 15.32 -7.87 7.16
C LEU A 265 15.56 -9.16 7.95
N ARG A 266 15.74 -9.08 9.27
CA ARG A 266 15.83 -10.28 10.13
C ARG A 266 14.54 -11.09 10.09
N TRP A 267 13.36 -10.43 10.27
CA TRP A 267 12.07 -11.10 10.19
C TRP A 267 11.88 -11.83 8.85
N MET A 268 12.26 -11.20 7.74
CA MET A 268 12.17 -11.82 6.41
C MET A 268 13.10 -13.03 6.30
N THR A 269 14.32 -12.94 6.82
CA THR A 269 15.28 -14.06 6.86
C THR A 269 14.72 -15.24 7.66
N ASP A 270 14.27 -15.01 8.89
CA ASP A 270 13.77 -16.05 9.78
C ASP A 270 12.51 -16.71 9.20
N THR A 271 11.62 -15.89 8.63
CA THR A 271 10.40 -16.38 8.00
C THR A 271 10.69 -17.19 6.73
N ALA A 272 11.63 -16.74 5.88
CA ALA A 272 12.04 -17.48 4.68
C ALA A 272 12.66 -18.84 5.05
N ILE A 273 13.54 -18.88 6.05
CA ILE A 273 14.19 -20.10 6.53
C ILE A 273 13.16 -21.10 7.10
N LYS A 274 12.18 -20.60 7.84
CA LYS A 274 11.07 -21.39 8.41
C LYS A 274 10.14 -21.91 7.33
N LEU A 275 9.82 -21.08 6.33
CA LEU A 275 8.76 -21.36 5.37
C LEU A 275 9.23 -22.14 4.14
N ALA A 276 10.49 -21.96 3.68
CA ALA A 276 10.98 -22.57 2.45
C ALA A 276 10.80 -24.10 2.38
N PRO A 277 11.10 -24.89 3.45
CA PRO A 277 10.88 -26.33 3.44
C PRO A 277 9.40 -26.74 3.42
N VAL A 278 8.49 -25.83 3.75
CA VAL A 278 7.04 -26.09 3.82
C VAL A 278 6.34 -25.63 2.54
N SER A 279 6.72 -24.46 2.01
CA SER A 279 6.12 -23.86 0.81
C SER A 279 7.12 -22.97 0.07
N GLU A 280 7.85 -23.53 -0.89
CA GLU A 280 8.72 -22.74 -1.76
C GLU A 280 7.95 -21.63 -2.49
N PHE A 281 6.74 -21.93 -2.97
CA PHE A 281 5.90 -20.97 -3.69
C PHE A 281 5.61 -19.71 -2.88
N THR A 282 5.23 -19.87 -1.60
CA THR A 282 4.95 -18.71 -0.72
C THR A 282 6.26 -17.99 -0.36
N THR A 283 7.33 -18.73 -0.14
CA THR A 283 8.66 -18.16 0.15
C THR A 283 9.19 -17.31 -1.01
N LEU A 284 9.02 -17.76 -2.25
CA LEU A 284 9.39 -16.97 -3.43
C LEU A 284 8.63 -15.63 -3.50
N ARG A 285 7.38 -15.61 -3.07
CA ARG A 285 6.60 -14.35 -2.98
C ARG A 285 7.07 -13.47 -1.82
N LEU A 286 7.40 -14.08 -0.69
CA LEU A 286 7.96 -13.37 0.48
C LEU A 286 9.25 -12.63 0.13
N ILE A 287 10.17 -13.28 -0.57
CA ILE A 287 11.49 -12.70 -0.92
C ILE A 287 11.48 -11.84 -2.19
N ALA A 288 10.36 -11.80 -2.94
CA ALA A 288 10.28 -11.08 -4.21
C ALA A 288 10.69 -9.59 -4.12
N PRO A 289 10.40 -8.84 -3.04
CA PRO A 289 10.83 -7.45 -2.92
C PRO A 289 12.35 -7.26 -2.95
N LEU A 290 13.12 -8.28 -2.56
CA LEU A 290 14.59 -8.23 -2.56
C LEU A 290 15.18 -8.21 -3.99
N GLN A 291 14.42 -8.56 -5.02
CA GLN A 291 14.90 -8.61 -6.41
C GLN A 291 15.50 -7.28 -6.90
N ALA A 292 14.94 -6.17 -6.45
CA ALA A 292 15.35 -4.85 -6.90
C ALA A 292 16.55 -4.27 -6.13
N TYR A 293 17.14 -5.02 -5.17
CA TYR A 293 18.10 -4.49 -4.22
C TYR A 293 19.35 -3.83 -4.86
N LYS A 294 19.76 -4.28 -6.07
CA LYS A 294 20.90 -3.70 -6.79
C LYS A 294 20.68 -2.23 -7.16
N THR A 295 19.41 -1.78 -7.18
CA THR A 295 19.04 -0.39 -7.45
C THR A 295 18.97 0.48 -6.18
N PHE A 296 19.05 -0.10 -5.00
CA PHE A 296 18.92 0.61 -3.73
C PHE A 296 20.17 1.43 -3.38
N ALA A 297 20.03 2.34 -2.42
CA ALA A 297 21.15 3.07 -1.85
C ALA A 297 22.23 2.11 -1.30
N PRO A 298 23.52 2.48 -1.33
CA PRO A 298 24.63 1.56 -1.05
C PRO A 298 24.52 0.85 0.30
N ASP A 299 24.09 1.53 1.35
CA ASP A 299 23.93 0.98 2.69
C ASP A 299 22.81 -0.06 2.76
N LEU A 300 21.67 0.22 2.19
CA LEU A 300 20.56 -0.73 2.12
C LEU A 300 20.88 -1.90 1.20
N ARG A 301 21.54 -1.62 0.06
CA ARG A 301 21.99 -2.67 -0.86
C ARG A 301 22.90 -3.67 -0.16
N ALA A 302 23.89 -3.20 0.61
CA ALA A 302 24.80 -4.05 1.36
C ALA A 302 24.04 -4.89 2.41
N ALA A 303 23.11 -4.29 3.16
CA ALA A 303 22.31 -5.00 4.16
C ALA A 303 21.40 -6.08 3.54
N VAL A 304 20.80 -5.80 2.37
CA VAL A 304 19.97 -6.78 1.65
C VAL A 304 20.83 -7.88 1.06
N GLU A 305 22.02 -7.56 0.53
CA GLU A 305 22.95 -8.57 0.01
C GLU A 305 23.42 -9.54 1.11
N GLU A 306 23.74 -9.03 2.29
CA GLU A 306 24.04 -9.85 3.47
C GLU A 306 22.84 -10.73 3.87
N THR A 307 21.63 -10.16 3.87
CA THR A 307 20.38 -10.88 4.12
C THR A 307 20.21 -12.05 3.14
N LEU A 308 20.41 -11.83 1.84
CA LEU A 308 20.33 -12.86 0.81
C LEU A 308 21.35 -13.97 1.02
N ARG A 309 22.62 -13.61 1.34
CA ARG A 309 23.68 -14.59 1.64
C ARG A 309 23.35 -15.43 2.86
N ASN A 310 22.83 -14.82 3.92
CA ASN A 310 22.44 -15.52 5.15
C ASN A 310 21.28 -16.50 4.89
N MET A 311 20.26 -16.09 4.13
CA MET A 311 19.17 -16.99 3.71
C MET A 311 19.71 -18.17 2.89
N LEU A 312 20.55 -17.90 1.89
CA LEU A 312 21.12 -18.93 1.02
C LEU A 312 21.97 -19.91 1.82
N ALA A 313 22.83 -19.45 2.71
CA ALA A 313 23.66 -20.31 3.56
C ALA A 313 22.81 -21.24 4.43
N ALA A 314 21.74 -20.72 5.05
CA ALA A 314 20.82 -21.50 5.89
C ALA A 314 19.96 -22.51 5.12
N LEU A 315 19.69 -22.26 3.83
CA LEU A 315 18.81 -23.09 3.00
C LEU A 315 19.52 -24.08 2.10
N ARG A 316 20.85 -23.97 1.88
CA ARG A 316 21.61 -24.84 0.96
C ARG A 316 21.51 -26.32 1.27
N GLN A 317 21.33 -26.70 2.53
CA GLN A 317 21.22 -28.10 2.96
C GLN A 317 19.76 -28.57 3.10
N ARG A 318 18.79 -27.74 2.69
CA ARG A 318 17.36 -28.03 2.79
C ARG A 318 16.79 -28.34 1.42
N ALA A 319 15.74 -29.16 1.36
CA ALA A 319 15.06 -29.52 0.11
C ALA A 319 14.16 -28.38 -0.39
N CYS A 320 14.75 -27.26 -0.83
CA CYS A 320 14.04 -26.10 -1.38
C CYS A 320 14.79 -25.49 -2.59
N PRO A 321 14.97 -26.26 -3.68
CA PRO A 321 15.79 -25.87 -4.83
C PRO A 321 15.28 -24.62 -5.56
N SER A 322 13.98 -24.38 -5.61
CA SER A 322 13.41 -23.18 -6.27
C SER A 322 13.79 -21.89 -5.51
N VAL A 323 13.78 -21.95 -4.17
CA VAL A 323 14.15 -20.80 -3.33
C VAL A 323 15.65 -20.55 -3.40
N THR A 324 16.50 -21.58 -3.24
CA THR A 324 17.95 -21.43 -3.31
C THR A 324 18.40 -20.94 -4.68
N GLY A 325 17.87 -21.49 -5.78
CA GLY A 325 18.16 -21.02 -7.13
C GLY A 325 17.74 -19.57 -7.36
N ARG A 326 16.62 -19.13 -6.76
CA ARG A 326 16.18 -17.71 -6.83
C ARG A 326 17.11 -16.78 -6.04
N LEU A 327 17.55 -17.19 -4.86
CA LEU A 327 18.51 -16.42 -4.06
C LEU A 327 19.87 -16.27 -4.77
N GLU A 328 20.35 -17.35 -5.39
CA GLU A 328 21.56 -17.32 -6.23
C GLU A 328 21.40 -16.38 -7.43
N ALA A 329 20.25 -16.43 -8.11
CA ALA A 329 19.96 -15.53 -9.23
C ALA A 329 19.87 -14.05 -8.81
N TYR A 330 19.47 -13.74 -7.59
CA TYR A 330 19.48 -12.35 -7.09
C TYR A 330 20.90 -11.88 -6.80
N LEU A 331 21.78 -12.75 -6.27
CA LEU A 331 23.17 -12.42 -5.93
C LEU A 331 24.08 -12.28 -7.16
N ASN A 332 23.82 -13.02 -8.24
CA ASN A 332 24.51 -12.92 -9.52
C ASN A 332 24.01 -11.73 -10.36
#